data_e5b60a77a56f9eb11ed5b202f4b00d28
#
_entry.id   e5b60a77a56f9eb11ed5b202f4b00d28
#
_cell.length_a   1.000
_cell.length_b   1.000
_cell.length_c   1.000
_cell.angle_alpha   90.00
_cell.angle_beta   90.00
_cell.angle_gamma   90.00
#
_symmetry.space_group_name_H-M   'P 1'
#
loop_
_entity.id
_entity.type
_entity.pdbx_description
1 polymer ?
#
loop_
_entity_poly.entity_id
_entity_poly.type
_entity_poly.pdbx_seq_one_letter_code
_entity_poly.pdbx_strand_id
1 'polypeptide(L)'
;MHFKVKSTLTVLAAATLLVACGKKEEAAAPAAAAPAAAPAAVVAPSAVVKIGHVGPISGAIAHLGKDNENGARMAIEELNAAGVVIDGKKVTLELMAEDDAGDPKQGTAVAQKLADAKVAGVVGHLNSGTTIPASKIYFDSGIPQVSPSATNPKYTRQGFKTTFRLVADDTQLGGTLGRYAVNTLKGQAIAVIDDRTAYGQGVAEEF
;
A
#
# COMPACT_ATOMS: atom_id res chain seq x y z
N MET A 1 -33.32 30.19 7.95
CA MET A 1 -33.37 30.51 6.52
C MET A 1 -33.91 29.27 5.81
N HIS A 2 -35.21 29.31 5.44
CA HIS A 2 -35.91 28.14 4.88
C HIS A 2 -35.94 28.27 3.36
N PHE A 3 -35.38 27.28 2.66
CA PHE A 3 -35.53 27.18 1.20
C PHE A 3 -36.65 26.18 0.89
N LYS A 4 -37.74 26.68 0.31
CA LYS A 4 -38.83 25.87 -0.25
C LYS A 4 -38.54 25.60 -1.71
N VAL A 5 -38.45 24.32 -2.09
CA VAL A 5 -38.44 23.89 -3.49
C VAL A 5 -39.86 23.53 -3.90
N LYS A 6 -40.33 24.16 -4.96
CA LYS A 6 -41.65 23.91 -5.58
C LYS A 6 -41.47 22.82 -6.66
N SER A 7 -42.21 21.72 -6.49
CA SER A 7 -42.46 20.73 -7.55
C SER A 7 -43.40 21.25 -8.59
N THR A 8 -43.04 21.10 -9.85
CA THR A 8 -43.97 21.27 -10.98
C THR A 8 -44.12 19.94 -11.71
N LEU A 9 -45.30 19.38 -11.62
CA LEU A 9 -45.73 18.15 -12.27
C LEU A 9 -46.32 18.53 -13.63
N THR A 10 -45.79 17.99 -14.73
CA THR A 10 -46.40 18.13 -16.06
C THR A 10 -46.83 16.76 -16.58
N VAL A 11 -48.11 16.58 -16.62
CA VAL A 11 -48.82 15.46 -17.27
C VAL A 11 -48.96 15.76 -18.74
N LEU A 12 -48.60 14.85 -19.61
CA LEU A 12 -49.03 14.92 -21.03
C LEU A 12 -49.60 13.58 -21.46
N ALA A 13 -50.79 13.72 -22.02
CA ALA A 13 -51.75 12.67 -22.31
C ALA A 13 -51.46 11.91 -23.63
N ALA A 14 -52.06 10.75 -23.68
CA ALA A 14 -52.10 9.79 -24.79
C ALA A 14 -52.81 10.30 -26.05
N ALA A 15 -52.37 9.83 -27.20
CA ALA A 15 -53.23 9.72 -28.38
C ALA A 15 -52.88 8.42 -29.12
N THR A 16 -53.82 7.50 -29.08
CA THR A 16 -53.89 6.26 -29.87
C THR A 16 -54.44 6.59 -31.24
N LEU A 17 -53.79 6.11 -32.32
CA LEU A 17 -54.43 5.96 -33.65
C LEU A 17 -54.13 4.58 -34.18
N LEU A 18 -55.19 3.79 -34.25
CA LEU A 18 -55.29 2.53 -35.01
C LEU A 18 -55.49 2.85 -36.48
N VAL A 19 -54.66 2.27 -37.36
CA VAL A 19 -55.04 2.09 -38.77
C VAL A 19 -54.69 0.64 -39.14
N ALA A 20 -55.69 -0.03 -39.73
CA ALA A 20 -55.69 -1.43 -40.08
C ALA A 20 -55.27 -1.64 -41.54
N CYS A 21 -54.83 -2.88 -41.80
CA CYS A 21 -54.88 -3.65 -43.02
C CYS A 21 -54.00 -3.25 -44.23
N GLY A 22 -53.13 -4.20 -44.59
CA GLY A 22 -52.55 -4.31 -45.92
C GLY A 22 -51.52 -5.46 -45.94
N LYS A 23 -51.94 -6.68 -46.24
CA LYS A 23 -51.09 -7.80 -46.58
C LYS A 23 -50.26 -7.48 -47.82
N LYS A 24 -48.95 -7.56 -47.72
CA LYS A 24 -48.09 -7.81 -48.85
C LYS A 24 -46.98 -8.78 -48.39
N GLU A 25 -47.02 -9.93 -48.94
CA GLU A 25 -46.03 -11.00 -48.78
C GLU A 25 -44.76 -10.52 -49.50
N GLU A 26 -43.71 -10.20 -48.77
CA GLU A 26 -42.41 -9.86 -49.33
C GLU A 26 -41.39 -10.86 -48.85
N ALA A 27 -40.66 -11.40 -49.82
CA ALA A 27 -39.76 -12.53 -49.73
C ALA A 27 -38.72 -12.36 -48.62
N ALA A 28 -38.52 -13.43 -47.84
CA ALA A 28 -37.47 -13.52 -46.81
C ALA A 28 -36.09 -13.32 -47.42
N ALA A 29 -35.41 -12.25 -47.02
CA ALA A 29 -33.99 -12.06 -47.24
C ALA A 29 -33.21 -13.08 -46.39
N PRO A 30 -32.08 -13.62 -46.85
CA PRO A 30 -31.31 -14.59 -46.10
C PRO A 30 -30.74 -13.91 -44.83
N ALA A 31 -30.98 -14.52 -43.69
CA ALA A 31 -30.43 -14.09 -42.39
C ALA A 31 -28.90 -13.98 -42.48
N ALA A 32 -28.38 -12.78 -42.29
CA ALA A 32 -26.95 -12.56 -42.14
C ALA A 32 -26.45 -13.37 -40.92
N ALA A 33 -25.54 -14.31 -41.18
CA ALA A 33 -24.89 -15.09 -40.14
C ALA A 33 -24.24 -14.13 -39.13
N ALA A 34 -24.61 -14.25 -37.85
CA ALA A 34 -23.97 -13.54 -36.78
C ALA A 34 -22.44 -13.81 -36.81
N PRO A 35 -21.59 -12.78 -36.58
CA PRO A 35 -20.16 -13.03 -36.54
C PRO A 35 -19.87 -14.06 -35.45
N ALA A 36 -19.16 -15.11 -35.81
CA ALA A 36 -18.67 -16.10 -34.85
C ALA A 36 -17.90 -15.40 -33.76
N ALA A 37 -18.29 -15.61 -32.51
CA ALA A 37 -17.57 -15.10 -31.36
C ALA A 37 -16.09 -15.51 -31.46
N ALA A 38 -15.20 -14.53 -31.48
CA ALA A 38 -13.77 -14.81 -31.45
C ALA A 38 -13.47 -15.73 -30.26
N PRO A 39 -12.59 -16.73 -30.41
CA PRO A 39 -12.23 -17.60 -29.30
C PRO A 39 -11.72 -16.75 -28.16
N ALA A 40 -12.29 -16.94 -26.97
CA ALA A 40 -11.82 -16.28 -25.75
C ALA A 40 -10.32 -16.55 -25.63
N ALA A 41 -9.52 -15.47 -25.62
CA ALA A 41 -8.08 -15.58 -25.45
C ALA A 41 -7.81 -16.38 -24.17
N VAL A 42 -7.13 -17.51 -24.29
CA VAL A 42 -6.66 -18.30 -23.16
C VAL A 42 -5.69 -17.41 -22.41
N VAL A 43 -6.16 -16.83 -21.29
CA VAL A 43 -5.30 -16.02 -20.41
C VAL A 43 -4.27 -16.98 -19.85
N ALA A 44 -3.01 -16.83 -20.28
CA ALA A 44 -1.90 -17.61 -19.71
C ALA A 44 -1.92 -17.45 -18.18
N PRO A 45 -1.64 -18.52 -17.40
CA PRO A 45 -1.67 -18.45 -15.95
C PRO A 45 -0.75 -17.32 -15.47
N SER A 46 -1.30 -16.39 -14.71
CA SER A 46 -0.54 -15.28 -14.15
C SER A 46 0.41 -15.83 -13.07
N ALA A 47 1.70 -15.50 -13.18
CA ALA A 47 2.64 -15.81 -12.11
C ALA A 47 2.27 -15.02 -10.84
N VAL A 48 2.36 -15.66 -9.67
CA VAL A 48 2.16 -14.99 -8.39
C VAL A 48 3.49 -14.43 -7.91
N VAL A 49 3.51 -13.14 -7.56
CA VAL A 49 4.65 -12.46 -6.95
C VAL A 49 4.27 -12.08 -5.52
N LYS A 50 4.98 -12.62 -4.55
CA LYS A 50 4.74 -12.36 -3.13
C LYS A 50 5.46 -11.10 -2.69
N ILE A 51 4.76 -10.20 -2.02
CA ILE A 51 5.30 -9.00 -1.35
C ILE A 51 5.09 -9.19 0.15
N GLY A 52 6.16 -9.07 0.92
CA GLY A 52 6.09 -9.11 2.37
C GLY A 52 5.61 -7.77 2.95
N HIS A 53 4.87 -7.83 4.04
CA HIS A 53 4.61 -6.68 4.90
C HIS A 53 4.90 -7.07 6.34
N VAL A 54 5.54 -6.17 7.11
CA VAL A 54 5.80 -6.39 8.54
C VAL A 54 5.56 -5.09 9.31
N GLY A 55 4.83 -5.23 10.40
CA GLY A 55 4.61 -4.19 11.39
C GLY A 55 3.98 -4.76 12.65
N PRO A 56 3.89 -3.98 13.74
CA PRO A 56 3.24 -4.42 14.97
C PRO A 56 1.72 -4.41 14.78
N ILE A 57 1.14 -5.54 14.41
CA ILE A 57 -0.33 -5.69 14.30
C ILE A 57 -0.99 -6.23 15.57
N SER A 58 -0.19 -6.47 16.60
CA SER A 58 -0.62 -6.75 17.98
C SER A 58 0.07 -5.79 18.98
N GLY A 59 -0.42 -5.76 20.22
CA GLY A 59 0.13 -4.92 21.30
C GLY A 59 -0.33 -3.45 21.27
N ALA A 60 0.35 -2.60 22.05
CA ALA A 60 -0.09 -1.23 22.34
C ALA A 60 -0.12 -0.32 21.10
N ILE A 61 0.73 -0.57 20.11
CA ILE A 61 0.86 0.22 18.88
C ILE A 61 0.31 -0.48 17.64
N ALA A 62 -0.53 -1.50 17.84
CA ALA A 62 -1.11 -2.31 16.77
C ALA A 62 -1.87 -1.47 15.72
N HIS A 63 -2.47 -0.36 16.12
CA HIS A 63 -3.17 0.55 15.22
C HIS A 63 -2.23 1.16 14.16
N LEU A 64 -0.97 1.47 14.50
CA LEU A 64 0.02 2.01 13.55
C LEU A 64 0.47 0.94 12.54
N GLY A 65 0.75 -0.28 13.02
CA GLY A 65 1.12 -1.38 12.13
C GLY A 65 -0.02 -1.77 11.20
N LYS A 66 -1.26 -1.72 11.71
CA LYS A 66 -2.44 -2.00 10.89
C LYS A 66 -2.67 -0.96 9.80
N ASP A 67 -2.42 0.32 10.09
CA ASP A 67 -2.48 1.39 9.09
C ASP A 67 -1.45 1.16 7.97
N ASN A 68 -0.22 0.79 8.33
CA ASN A 68 0.81 0.46 7.33
C ASN A 68 0.42 -0.77 6.49
N GLU A 69 -0.14 -1.81 7.11
CA GLU A 69 -0.66 -2.98 6.41
C GLU A 69 -1.77 -2.60 5.43
N ASN A 70 -2.73 -1.80 5.88
CA ASN A 70 -3.84 -1.36 5.04
C ASN A 70 -3.33 -0.56 3.82
N GLY A 71 -2.35 0.33 4.01
CA GLY A 71 -1.72 1.05 2.91
C GLY A 71 -1.05 0.13 1.89
N ALA A 72 -0.29 -0.86 2.37
CA ALA A 72 0.34 -1.86 1.50
C ALA A 72 -0.70 -2.71 0.75
N ARG A 73 -1.78 -3.10 1.42
CA ARG A 73 -2.88 -3.89 0.84
C ARG A 73 -3.61 -3.10 -0.25
N MET A 74 -3.96 -1.84 0.02
CA MET A 74 -4.58 -0.95 -0.96
C MET A 74 -3.73 -0.83 -2.23
N ALA A 75 -2.42 -0.58 -2.08
CA ALA A 75 -1.51 -0.48 -3.22
C ALA A 75 -1.46 -1.78 -4.05
N ILE A 76 -1.47 -2.95 -3.41
CA ILE A 76 -1.50 -4.25 -4.09
C ILE A 76 -2.83 -4.46 -4.81
N GLU A 77 -3.96 -4.10 -4.21
CA GLU A 77 -5.28 -4.19 -4.84
C GLU A 77 -5.36 -3.29 -6.08
N GLU A 78 -4.90 -2.05 -5.98
CA GLU A 78 -4.85 -1.10 -7.11
C GLU A 78 -3.95 -1.61 -8.25
N LEU A 79 -2.75 -2.10 -7.93
CA LEU A 79 -1.82 -2.66 -8.91
C LEU A 79 -2.40 -3.91 -9.60
N ASN A 80 -3.03 -4.80 -8.85
CA ASN A 80 -3.68 -5.97 -9.41
C ASN A 80 -4.85 -5.60 -10.33
N ALA A 81 -5.65 -4.59 -9.93
CA ALA A 81 -6.75 -4.07 -10.75
C ALA A 81 -6.24 -3.41 -12.06
N ALA A 82 -5.13 -2.69 -11.99
CA ALA A 82 -4.47 -2.09 -13.16
C ALA A 82 -3.82 -3.13 -14.09
N GLY A 83 -3.48 -4.31 -13.56
CA GLY A 83 -2.87 -5.40 -14.33
C GLY A 83 -1.36 -5.22 -14.50
N VAL A 84 -0.58 -5.65 -13.51
CA VAL A 84 0.88 -5.57 -13.53
C VAL A 84 1.47 -6.57 -14.52
N VAL A 85 2.44 -6.13 -15.31
CA VAL A 85 3.21 -6.96 -16.25
C VAL A 85 4.69 -6.88 -15.87
N ILE A 86 5.32 -8.03 -15.63
CA ILE A 86 6.76 -8.15 -15.37
C ILE A 86 7.34 -9.09 -16.43
N ASP A 87 8.39 -8.64 -17.11
CA ASP A 87 9.04 -9.39 -18.20
C ASP A 87 8.05 -9.90 -19.27
N GLY A 88 7.06 -9.06 -19.62
CA GLY A 88 6.04 -9.37 -20.62
C GLY A 88 4.98 -10.38 -20.14
N LYS A 89 4.99 -10.78 -18.88
CA LYS A 89 4.03 -11.71 -18.28
C LYS A 89 3.11 -10.98 -17.30
N LYS A 90 1.81 -11.21 -17.40
CA LYS A 90 0.85 -10.74 -16.42
C LYS A 90 1.12 -11.43 -15.07
N VAL A 91 1.23 -10.66 -13.99
CA VAL A 91 1.44 -11.17 -12.64
C VAL A 91 0.29 -10.79 -11.73
N THR A 92 0.10 -11.58 -10.68
CA THR A 92 -0.76 -11.25 -9.54
C THR A 92 0.12 -11.02 -8.33
N LEU A 93 -0.02 -9.86 -7.67
CA LEU A 93 0.69 -9.57 -6.44
C LEU A 93 -0.09 -10.13 -5.25
N GLU A 94 0.61 -10.80 -4.34
CA GLU A 94 0.05 -11.35 -3.10
C GLU A 94 0.77 -10.72 -1.90
N LEU A 95 0.01 -10.18 -0.92
CA LEU A 95 0.57 -9.62 0.30
C LEU A 95 0.70 -10.70 1.37
N MET A 96 1.93 -10.93 1.86
CA MET A 96 2.24 -11.73 3.04
C MET A 96 2.49 -10.80 4.22
N ALA A 97 1.48 -10.60 5.07
CA ALA A 97 1.57 -9.74 6.25
C ALA A 97 1.98 -10.55 7.49
N GLU A 98 2.96 -10.04 8.24
CA GLU A 98 3.49 -10.66 9.45
C GLU A 98 3.53 -9.64 10.60
N ASP A 99 3.32 -10.14 11.81
CA ASP A 99 3.35 -9.35 13.04
C ASP A 99 4.73 -9.43 13.71
N ASP A 100 5.40 -8.29 13.88
CA ASP A 100 6.63 -8.21 14.67
C ASP A 100 6.39 -7.74 16.12
N ALA A 101 5.14 -7.43 16.48
CA ALA A 101 4.74 -6.93 17.81
C ALA A 101 5.57 -5.73 18.33
N GLY A 102 6.38 -5.07 17.45
CA GLY A 102 7.37 -4.07 17.84
C GLY A 102 8.59 -4.67 18.57
N ASP A 103 8.75 -5.98 18.62
CA ASP A 103 9.85 -6.68 19.29
C ASP A 103 10.96 -7.04 18.29
N PRO A 104 12.23 -6.63 18.54
CA PRO A 104 13.33 -6.90 17.62
C PRO A 104 13.60 -8.38 17.34
N LYS A 105 13.38 -9.28 18.33
CA LYS A 105 13.58 -10.72 18.12
C LYS A 105 12.49 -11.29 17.24
N GLN A 106 11.23 -10.91 17.48
CA GLN A 106 10.14 -11.30 16.61
C GLN A 106 10.32 -10.71 15.21
N GLY A 107 10.76 -9.44 15.12
CA GLY A 107 11.09 -8.79 13.85
C GLY A 107 12.11 -9.58 13.01
N THR A 108 13.18 -10.08 13.63
CA THR A 108 14.16 -10.93 12.93
C THR A 108 13.59 -12.30 12.56
N ALA A 109 12.77 -12.90 13.41
CA ALA A 109 12.14 -14.19 13.12
C ALA A 109 11.17 -14.11 11.92
N VAL A 110 10.32 -13.08 11.86
CA VAL A 110 9.41 -12.89 10.71
C VAL A 110 10.16 -12.45 9.46
N ALA A 111 11.27 -11.71 9.59
CA ALA A 111 12.14 -11.40 8.44
C ALA A 111 12.70 -12.66 7.81
N GLN A 112 13.19 -13.61 8.63
CA GLN A 112 13.65 -14.90 8.13
C GLN A 112 12.53 -15.69 7.45
N LYS A 113 11.32 -15.71 8.05
CA LYS A 113 10.15 -16.38 7.45
C LYS A 113 9.82 -15.82 6.06
N LEU A 114 9.86 -14.51 5.87
CA LEU A 114 9.62 -13.88 4.57
C LEU A 114 10.75 -14.17 3.57
N ALA A 115 12.01 -14.21 4.05
CA ALA A 115 13.15 -14.59 3.23
C ALA A 115 13.02 -16.04 2.74
N ASP A 116 12.65 -16.96 3.63
CA ASP A 116 12.42 -18.38 3.29
C ASP A 116 11.24 -18.55 2.31
N ALA A 117 10.21 -17.71 2.44
CA ALA A 117 9.07 -17.65 1.52
C ALA A 117 9.41 -17.02 0.17
N LYS A 118 10.64 -16.50 0.00
CA LYS A 118 11.18 -15.87 -1.22
C LYS A 118 10.29 -14.74 -1.73
N VAL A 119 9.89 -13.83 -0.83
CA VAL A 119 9.17 -12.63 -1.24
C VAL A 119 10.06 -11.77 -2.14
N ALA A 120 9.45 -11.09 -3.11
CA ALA A 120 10.18 -10.26 -4.08
C ALA A 120 10.63 -8.91 -3.48
N GLY A 121 10.01 -8.48 -2.39
CA GLY A 121 10.33 -7.26 -1.66
C GLY A 121 9.52 -7.18 -0.38
N VAL A 122 9.91 -6.28 0.53
CA VAL A 122 9.24 -6.08 1.82
C VAL A 122 8.88 -4.61 2.03
N VAL A 123 7.62 -4.34 2.36
CA VAL A 123 7.13 -3.06 2.88
C VAL A 123 7.10 -3.17 4.40
N GLY A 124 7.97 -2.46 5.07
CA GLY A 124 8.15 -2.56 6.54
C GLY A 124 9.64 -2.63 6.91
N HIS A 125 9.99 -2.87 8.14
CA HIS A 125 9.13 -2.86 9.32
C HIS A 125 8.73 -1.42 9.70
N LEU A 126 7.82 -1.27 10.69
CA LEU A 126 7.41 0.04 11.14
C LEU A 126 8.44 0.67 12.08
N ASN A 127 8.80 -0.03 13.15
CA ASN A 127 9.68 0.48 14.20
C ASN A 127 11.15 0.41 13.79
N SER A 128 11.96 1.44 14.10
CA SER A 128 13.41 1.41 13.86
C SER A 128 14.09 0.22 14.52
N GLY A 129 13.65 -0.16 15.73
CA GLY A 129 14.19 -1.29 16.49
C GLY A 129 13.97 -2.66 15.85
N THR A 130 12.93 -2.83 15.05
CA THR A 130 12.67 -4.07 14.29
C THR A 130 13.26 -3.98 12.88
N THR A 131 13.21 -2.80 12.25
CA THR A 131 13.69 -2.56 10.89
C THR A 131 15.19 -2.77 10.75
N ILE A 132 15.98 -2.21 11.68
CA ILE A 132 17.46 -2.25 11.62
C ILE A 132 17.98 -3.69 11.63
N PRO A 133 17.66 -4.54 12.60
CA PRO A 133 18.16 -5.92 12.60
C PRO A 133 17.58 -6.77 11.46
N ALA A 134 16.33 -6.58 11.07
CA ALA A 134 15.72 -7.30 9.96
C ALA A 134 16.40 -6.98 8.61
N SER A 135 16.92 -5.76 8.44
CA SER A 135 17.53 -5.32 7.18
C SER A 135 18.72 -6.16 6.75
N LYS A 136 19.49 -6.71 7.72
CA LYS A 136 20.59 -7.61 7.39
C LYS A 136 20.10 -8.92 6.78
N ILE A 137 19.01 -9.49 7.30
CA ILE A 137 18.43 -10.75 6.81
C ILE A 137 17.96 -10.57 5.37
N TYR A 138 17.26 -9.47 5.09
CA TYR A 138 16.81 -9.15 3.73
C TYR A 138 17.97 -8.85 2.79
N PHE A 139 19.01 -8.14 3.26
CA PHE A 139 20.21 -7.89 2.46
C PHE A 139 20.90 -9.18 2.07
N ASP A 140 21.16 -10.09 3.03
CA ASP A 140 21.79 -11.38 2.79
C ASP A 140 20.98 -12.26 1.82
N SER A 141 19.67 -12.08 1.78
CA SER A 141 18.73 -12.78 0.90
C SER A 141 18.49 -12.07 -0.45
N GLY A 142 19.10 -10.89 -0.67
CA GLY A 142 18.91 -10.10 -1.88
C GLY A 142 17.52 -9.48 -2.02
N ILE A 143 16.76 -9.34 -0.91
CA ILE A 143 15.39 -8.84 -0.89
C ILE A 143 15.41 -7.34 -0.58
N PRO A 144 14.86 -6.46 -1.44
CA PRO A 144 14.69 -5.05 -1.14
C PRO A 144 13.68 -4.85 -0.01
N GLN A 145 14.03 -3.97 0.95
CA GLN A 145 13.19 -3.57 2.06
C GLN A 145 12.93 -2.07 2.00
N VAL A 146 11.67 -1.68 1.99
CA VAL A 146 11.23 -0.28 2.02
C VAL A 146 10.45 -0.03 3.30
N SER A 147 11.03 0.72 4.25
CA SER A 147 10.30 1.13 5.44
C SER A 147 9.53 2.42 5.19
N PRO A 148 8.21 2.44 5.42
CA PRO A 148 7.41 3.66 5.36
C PRO A 148 7.55 4.54 6.61
N SER A 149 8.14 4.04 7.70
CA SER A 149 8.02 4.64 9.03
C SER A 149 9.32 4.73 9.83
N ALA A 150 10.26 3.80 9.68
CA ALA A 150 11.48 3.76 10.49
C ALA A 150 12.40 4.94 10.15
N THR A 151 12.65 5.82 11.11
CA THR A 151 13.36 7.09 10.91
C THR A 151 14.82 7.07 11.36
N ASN A 152 15.24 6.09 12.19
CA ASN A 152 16.62 6.06 12.67
C ASN A 152 17.63 6.01 11.50
N PRO A 153 18.61 6.94 11.44
CA PRO A 153 19.57 7.03 10.34
C PRO A 153 20.36 5.76 10.11
N LYS A 154 20.60 4.99 11.18
CA LYS A 154 21.37 3.74 11.13
C LYS A 154 20.75 2.73 10.15
N TYR A 155 19.43 2.74 9.95
CA TYR A 155 18.76 1.81 9.03
C TYR A 155 19.35 1.86 7.62
N THR A 156 19.55 3.03 7.03
CA THR A 156 20.06 3.18 5.67
C THR A 156 21.57 3.48 5.58
N ARG A 157 22.27 3.57 6.74
CA ARG A 157 23.70 3.86 6.79
C ARG A 157 24.57 2.64 7.10
N GLN A 158 23.99 1.42 7.13
CA GLN A 158 24.74 0.16 7.34
C GLN A 158 25.50 -0.30 6.10
N GLY A 159 25.37 0.37 4.96
CA GLY A 159 26.00 -0.03 3.68
C GLY A 159 25.22 -1.08 2.88
N PHE A 160 24.02 -1.46 3.32
CA PHE A 160 23.15 -2.39 2.59
C PHE A 160 22.46 -1.69 1.42
N LYS A 161 22.61 -2.22 0.22
CA LYS A 161 22.04 -1.66 -1.01
C LYS A 161 20.54 -1.97 -1.18
N THR A 162 19.99 -2.78 -0.29
CA THR A 162 18.59 -3.23 -0.33
C THR A 162 17.68 -2.47 0.64
N THR A 163 18.19 -1.48 1.38
CA THR A 163 17.44 -0.73 2.40
C THR A 163 17.02 0.63 1.89
N PHE A 164 15.71 0.90 1.94
CA PHE A 164 15.10 2.15 1.48
C PHE A 164 14.11 2.68 2.50
N ARG A 165 13.96 4.00 2.58
CA ARG A 165 13.05 4.69 3.48
C ARG A 165 12.25 5.74 2.71
N LEU A 166 10.95 5.88 3.02
CA LEU A 166 10.05 6.86 2.38
C LEU A 166 9.90 8.16 3.16
N VAL A 167 10.31 8.20 4.42
CA VAL A 167 10.20 9.38 5.31
C VAL A 167 11.57 10.00 5.57
N ALA A 168 11.60 11.25 6.08
CA ALA A 168 12.83 11.86 6.57
C ALA A 168 13.45 11.04 7.70
N ASP A 169 14.77 11.09 7.86
CA ASP A 169 15.43 10.45 8.99
C ASP A 169 15.49 11.36 10.22
N ASP A 170 15.91 10.79 11.35
CA ASP A 170 15.98 11.51 12.62
C ASP A 170 17.00 12.67 12.60
N THR A 171 18.00 12.64 11.72
CA THR A 171 18.94 13.76 11.53
C THR A 171 18.18 15.02 11.09
N GLN A 172 17.19 14.87 10.21
CA GLN A 172 16.33 16.00 9.85
C GLN A 172 15.30 16.31 10.93
N LEU A 173 14.65 15.28 11.50
CA LEU A 173 13.60 15.47 12.51
C LEU A 173 14.17 16.07 13.80
N GLY A 174 15.11 15.39 14.46
CA GLY A 174 15.72 15.82 15.74
C GLY A 174 16.42 17.16 15.58
N GLY A 175 17.28 17.30 14.59
CA GLY A 175 18.00 18.56 14.33
C GLY A 175 17.08 19.74 14.01
N THR A 176 15.92 19.50 13.37
CA THR A 176 14.93 20.56 13.14
C THR A 176 14.21 20.95 14.42
N LEU A 177 13.81 19.95 15.23
CA LEU A 177 13.19 20.19 16.54
C LEU A 177 14.12 20.95 17.49
N GLY A 178 15.41 20.59 17.56
CA GLY A 178 16.40 21.28 18.37
C GLY A 178 16.58 22.74 17.93
N ARG A 179 16.76 22.98 16.64
CA ARG A 179 16.84 24.36 16.11
C ARG A 179 15.56 25.16 16.36
N TYR A 180 14.41 24.55 16.24
CA TYR A 180 13.13 25.21 16.52
C TYR A 180 13.00 25.57 18.00
N ALA A 181 13.33 24.64 18.89
CA ALA A 181 13.30 24.87 20.35
C ALA A 181 14.18 26.03 20.78
N VAL A 182 15.40 26.13 20.23
CA VAL A 182 16.35 27.21 20.59
C VAL A 182 16.04 28.51 19.84
N ASN A 183 15.90 28.44 18.51
CA ASN A 183 15.85 29.66 17.69
C ASN A 183 14.47 30.29 17.65
N THR A 184 13.41 29.49 17.70
CA THR A 184 12.01 29.97 17.59
C THR A 184 11.36 30.10 18.95
N LEU A 185 11.42 29.05 19.77
CA LEU A 185 10.82 29.08 21.11
C LEU A 185 11.68 29.76 22.15
N LYS A 186 12.96 30.09 21.81
CA LYS A 186 13.92 30.73 22.71
C LYS A 186 14.15 29.95 24.01
N GLY A 187 14.08 28.63 23.95
CA GLY A 187 14.29 27.74 25.09
C GLY A 187 15.66 27.92 25.70
N GLN A 188 15.72 28.20 27.01
CA GLN A 188 16.96 28.37 27.77
C GLN A 188 17.36 27.08 28.50
N ALA A 189 16.39 26.26 28.84
CA ALA A 189 16.56 24.94 29.43
C ALA A 189 15.56 23.98 28.77
N ILE A 190 16.06 22.91 28.19
CA ILE A 190 15.26 21.96 27.42
C ILE A 190 15.51 20.57 28.00
N ALA A 191 14.45 19.87 28.38
CA ALA A 191 14.52 18.47 28.76
C ALA A 191 14.18 17.60 27.52
N VAL A 192 15.03 16.63 27.25
CA VAL A 192 14.79 15.61 26.22
C VAL A 192 14.51 14.29 26.93
N ILE A 193 13.39 13.67 26.61
CA ILE A 193 12.94 12.39 27.20
C ILE A 193 12.76 11.39 26.08
N ASP A 194 13.46 10.26 26.14
CA ASP A 194 13.30 9.14 25.22
C ASP A 194 12.75 7.90 25.94
N ASP A 195 12.16 7.00 25.20
CA ASP A 195 11.57 5.75 25.69
C ASP A 195 12.56 4.55 25.65
N ARG A 196 13.84 4.82 25.35
CA ARG A 196 14.92 3.83 25.15
C ARG A 196 14.68 2.86 24.00
N THR A 197 13.75 3.15 23.10
CA THR A 197 13.67 2.44 21.82
C THR A 197 14.74 2.95 20.87
N ALA A 198 15.08 2.19 19.84
CA ALA A 198 16.01 2.66 18.81
C ALA A 198 15.50 3.91 18.08
N TYR A 199 14.17 4.12 18.03
CA TYR A 199 13.56 5.34 17.51
C TYR A 199 13.76 6.52 18.48
N GLY A 200 13.31 6.38 19.75
CA GLY A 200 13.39 7.46 20.74
C GLY A 200 14.82 7.93 20.97
N GLN A 201 15.78 7.00 21.14
CA GLN A 201 17.20 7.32 21.24
C GLN A 201 17.70 8.04 19.99
N GLY A 202 17.34 7.56 18.78
CA GLY A 202 17.79 8.18 17.54
C GLY A 202 17.35 9.63 17.40
N VAL A 203 16.09 9.93 17.70
CA VAL A 203 15.58 11.31 17.68
C VAL A 203 16.25 12.17 18.75
N ALA A 204 16.44 11.63 19.97
CA ALA A 204 17.07 12.37 21.07
C ALA A 204 18.55 12.68 20.81
N GLU A 205 19.29 11.76 20.20
CA GLU A 205 20.70 11.95 19.83
C GLU A 205 20.90 13.02 18.75
N GLU A 206 19.91 13.17 17.86
CA GLU A 206 19.97 14.15 16.76
C GLU A 206 19.36 15.53 17.15
N PHE A 207 18.66 15.62 18.28
CA PHE A 207 18.10 16.85 18.84
C PHE A 207 19.19 17.74 19.43
#